data_96bf37324786a5cb5e331f2355ac72c0
#
_entry.id   96bf37324786a5cb5e331f2355ac72c0
#
_cell.length_a   1.000
_cell.length_b   1.000
_cell.length_c   1.000
_cell.angle_alpha   90.00
_cell.angle_beta   90.00
_cell.angle_gamma   90.00
#
_symmetry.space_group_name_H-M   'P 1'
#
loop_
_entity.id
_entity.type
_entity.pdbx_description
1 polymer ?
#
loop_
_entity_poly.entity_id
_entity_poly.type
_entity_poly.pdbx_seq_one_letter_code
_entity_poly.pdbx_strand_id
1 'polypeptide(L)'
;LFAKQISLQEFAEIKEEQTKYDFIISNPPYFVNSLQANTAKRTFARHTDKLPFSDFVNCSLKLATPDAKICVILPTLQSNELTSLFEQKQVKVETQINIYSKPSKPIERIIRTYSLFPTKQTQIKNVFIREENGEYSSQYKDIVSDILL
;
A
#
# COMPACT_ATOMS: atom_id res chain seq x y z
N LEU A 1 -12.85 -17.48 -3.24
CA LEU A 1 -11.63 -16.82 -2.74
C LEU A 1 -10.56 -17.89 -2.58
N PHE A 2 -9.40 -17.73 -3.21
CA PHE A 2 -8.27 -18.67 -3.08
C PHE A 2 -7.15 -17.96 -2.31
N ALA A 3 -6.56 -18.64 -1.33
CA ALA A 3 -5.40 -18.17 -0.59
C ALA A 3 -4.21 -19.10 -0.85
N LYS A 4 -3.04 -18.51 -1.11
CA LYS A 4 -1.77 -19.23 -1.22
C LYS A 4 -0.78 -18.65 -0.22
N GLN A 5 -0.08 -19.51 0.49
CA GLN A 5 1.06 -19.11 1.33
C GLN A 5 2.33 -19.16 0.49
N ILE A 6 2.69 -18.03 -0.10
CA ILE A 6 3.82 -17.90 -1.04
C ILE A 6 4.36 -16.47 -0.99
N SER A 7 5.65 -16.27 -1.20
CA SER A 7 6.21 -14.91 -1.34
C SER A 7 5.72 -14.26 -2.64
N LEU A 8 5.68 -12.92 -2.67
CA LEU A 8 5.30 -12.18 -3.87
C LEU A 8 6.28 -12.44 -5.02
N GLN A 9 7.58 -12.58 -4.71
CA GLN A 9 8.61 -12.87 -5.69
C GLN A 9 8.37 -14.23 -6.35
N GLU A 10 8.21 -15.29 -5.55
CA GLU A 10 7.91 -16.62 -6.06
C GLU A 10 6.60 -16.65 -6.84
N PHE A 11 5.56 -15.96 -6.34
CA PHE A 11 4.28 -15.88 -7.03
C PHE A 11 4.40 -15.21 -8.41
N ALA A 12 5.19 -14.16 -8.52
CA ALA A 12 5.42 -13.45 -9.78
C ALA A 12 6.31 -14.26 -10.77
N GLU A 13 6.99 -15.30 -10.30
CA GLU A 13 7.85 -16.17 -11.12
C GLU A 13 7.18 -17.45 -11.58
N ILE A 14 6.08 -17.85 -10.94
CA ILE A 14 5.32 -19.04 -11.38
C ILE A 14 4.88 -18.81 -12.83
N LYS A 15 5.49 -19.59 -13.75
CA LYS A 15 5.24 -19.52 -15.20
C LYS A 15 3.91 -20.15 -15.63
N GLU A 16 3.22 -20.82 -14.74
CA GLU A 16 1.92 -21.43 -15.01
C GLU A 16 0.88 -20.34 -15.14
N GLU A 17 0.48 -20.09 -16.39
CA GLU A 17 -0.48 -19.09 -16.82
C GLU A 17 -0.06 -17.66 -16.50
N GLN A 18 0.08 -16.87 -17.52
CA GLN A 18 0.29 -15.42 -17.45
C GLN A 18 -0.98 -14.73 -16.92
N THR A 19 -1.46 -15.18 -15.76
CA THR A 19 -2.60 -14.56 -15.11
C THR A 19 -2.20 -13.16 -14.71
N LYS A 20 -2.79 -12.20 -15.38
CA LYS A 20 -2.63 -10.78 -15.07
C LYS A 20 -3.84 -10.33 -14.25
N TYR A 21 -3.60 -9.33 -13.43
CA TYR A 21 -4.61 -8.78 -12.52
C TYR A 21 -4.92 -7.33 -12.88
N ASP A 22 -6.21 -7.02 -12.97
CA ASP A 22 -6.69 -5.66 -13.21
C ASP A 22 -6.66 -4.80 -11.95
N PHE A 23 -6.64 -5.45 -10.78
CA PHE A 23 -6.57 -4.77 -9.50
C PHE A 23 -5.67 -5.54 -8.53
N ILE A 24 -4.67 -4.82 -7.99
CA ILE A 24 -3.76 -5.32 -6.97
C ILE A 24 -3.91 -4.44 -5.73
N ILE A 25 -4.22 -5.05 -4.59
CA ILE A 25 -4.30 -4.35 -3.31
C ILE A 25 -3.27 -4.91 -2.34
N SER A 26 -2.58 -4.04 -1.61
CA SER A 26 -1.56 -4.45 -0.66
C SER A 26 -1.45 -3.52 0.54
N ASN A 27 -1.17 -4.12 1.69
CA ASN A 27 -0.59 -3.48 2.86
C ASN A 27 0.79 -4.12 3.08
N PRO A 28 1.81 -3.73 2.30
CA PRO A 28 3.10 -4.38 2.34
C PRO A 28 3.79 -4.15 3.68
N PRO A 29 4.60 -5.11 4.16
CA PRO A 29 5.37 -4.90 5.37
C PRO A 29 6.32 -3.73 5.19
N TYR A 30 6.28 -2.78 6.11
CA TYR A 30 7.21 -1.65 6.19
C TYR A 30 7.92 -1.68 7.54
N PHE A 31 9.23 -1.62 7.50
CA PHE A 31 9.99 -1.50 8.73
C PHE A 31 10.49 -0.06 8.85
N VAL A 32 10.02 0.64 9.88
CA VAL A 32 10.72 1.83 10.34
C VAL A 32 12.11 1.34 10.77
N ASN A 33 13.17 1.92 10.21
CA ASN A 33 14.52 1.78 10.76
C ASN A 33 14.50 2.40 12.17
N SER A 34 13.90 1.71 13.13
CA SER A 34 14.06 2.04 14.54
C SER A 34 15.51 1.72 14.87
N LEU A 35 16.31 2.76 14.97
CA LEU A 35 17.55 2.76 15.71
C LEU A 35 17.30 2.02 17.04
N GLN A 36 18.13 0.99 17.30
CA GLN A 36 18.15 0.19 18.52
C GLN A 36 17.12 -0.96 18.63
N ALA A 37 17.52 -2.12 18.13
CA ALA A 37 17.21 -3.37 18.80
C ALA A 37 18.49 -4.21 18.82
N ASN A 38 19.25 -4.01 19.89
CA ASN A 38 20.39 -4.83 20.27
C ASN A 38 19.93 -6.24 20.64
N THR A 39 19.78 -7.14 19.68
CA THR A 39 19.97 -8.58 19.89
C THR A 39 20.16 -9.26 18.54
N ALA A 40 21.29 -9.89 18.34
CA ALA A 40 21.72 -10.58 17.12
C ALA A 40 20.71 -11.63 16.56
N LYS A 41 19.89 -12.24 17.44
CA LYS A 41 18.85 -13.20 17.02
C LYS A 41 17.65 -12.56 16.32
N ARG A 42 17.31 -11.29 16.60
CA ARG A 42 16.23 -10.57 15.89
C ARG A 42 16.67 -10.03 14.55
N THR A 43 17.97 -9.86 14.33
CA THR A 43 18.52 -9.35 13.07
C THR A 43 18.44 -10.41 11.98
N PHE A 44 18.66 -11.69 12.31
CA PHE A 44 18.61 -12.79 11.33
C PHE A 44 17.19 -13.03 10.78
N ALA A 45 16.17 -13.04 11.65
CA ALA A 45 14.77 -13.20 11.25
C ALA A 45 14.24 -12.02 10.40
N ARG A 46 14.84 -10.82 10.56
CA ARG A 46 14.42 -9.61 9.83
C ARG A 46 14.96 -9.50 8.40
N HIS A 47 15.99 -10.28 8.05
CA HIS A 47 16.57 -10.25 6.70
C HIS A 47 15.87 -11.20 5.73
N THR A 48 15.20 -12.22 6.22
CA THR A 48 14.50 -13.22 5.41
C THR A 48 13.05 -12.84 5.06
N ASP A 49 12.42 -11.93 5.85
CA ASP A 49 10.99 -11.59 5.70
C ASP A 49 10.75 -10.19 5.09
N LYS A 50 11.78 -9.55 4.56
CA LYS A 50 11.61 -8.21 3.98
C LYS A 50 11.27 -8.32 2.50
N LEU A 51 10.10 -7.81 2.12
CA LEU A 51 9.80 -7.47 0.74
C LEU A 51 10.32 -6.05 0.47
N PRO A 52 11.47 -5.88 -0.22
CA PRO A 52 11.94 -4.57 -0.63
C PRO A 52 10.89 -3.89 -1.51
N PHE A 53 10.74 -2.57 -1.39
CA PHE A 53 9.78 -1.84 -2.23
C PHE A 53 10.11 -1.94 -3.71
N SER A 54 11.40 -2.06 -4.07
CA SER A 54 11.82 -2.34 -5.45
C SER A 54 11.23 -3.66 -5.97
N ASP A 55 11.28 -4.71 -5.16
CA ASP A 55 10.73 -6.02 -5.53
C ASP A 55 9.21 -5.96 -5.59
N PHE A 56 8.56 -5.29 -4.63
CA PHE A 56 7.13 -5.07 -4.67
C PHE A 56 6.69 -4.40 -5.97
N VAL A 57 7.36 -3.31 -6.38
CA VAL A 57 7.07 -2.60 -7.63
C VAL A 57 7.26 -3.51 -8.83
N ASN A 58 8.41 -4.17 -8.94
CA ASN A 58 8.72 -5.03 -10.09
C ASN A 58 7.73 -6.22 -10.20
N CYS A 59 7.46 -6.89 -9.09
CA CYS A 59 6.50 -8.01 -9.06
C CYS A 59 5.07 -7.55 -9.36
N SER A 60 4.63 -6.43 -8.78
CA SER A 60 3.29 -5.90 -9.04
C SER A 60 3.11 -5.55 -10.52
N LEU A 61 4.09 -4.91 -11.14
CA LEU A 61 4.05 -4.59 -12.57
C LEU A 61 4.10 -5.83 -13.46
N LYS A 62 4.87 -6.85 -13.06
CA LYS A 62 4.90 -8.14 -13.75
C LYS A 62 3.54 -8.85 -13.72
N LEU A 63 2.77 -8.69 -12.64
CA LEU A 63 1.46 -9.31 -12.45
C LEU A 63 0.29 -8.47 -12.97
N ALA A 64 0.50 -7.19 -13.24
CA ALA A 64 -0.56 -6.26 -13.65
C ALA A 64 -0.91 -6.36 -15.13
N THR A 65 -2.20 -6.18 -15.47
CA THR A 65 -2.62 -5.86 -16.84
C THR A 65 -2.19 -4.42 -17.19
N PRO A 66 -2.16 -4.03 -18.47
CA PRO A 66 -1.83 -2.66 -18.87
C PRO A 66 -2.71 -1.58 -18.18
N ASP A 67 -3.99 -1.87 -17.97
CA ASP A 67 -4.96 -0.95 -17.36
C ASP A 67 -5.12 -1.14 -15.84
N ALA A 68 -4.29 -1.98 -15.23
CA ALA A 68 -4.39 -2.33 -13.83
C ALA A 68 -4.27 -1.13 -12.90
N LYS A 69 -4.94 -1.23 -11.75
CA LYS A 69 -4.79 -0.34 -10.62
C LYS A 69 -4.07 -1.06 -9.48
N ILE A 70 -3.02 -0.44 -8.97
CA ILE A 70 -2.26 -0.95 -7.82
C ILE A 70 -2.54 -0.06 -6.62
N CYS A 71 -3.27 -0.57 -5.64
CA CYS A 71 -3.71 0.17 -4.45
C CYS A 71 -2.88 -0.24 -3.24
N VAL A 72 -2.25 0.72 -2.58
CA VAL A 72 -1.35 0.45 -1.45
C VAL A 72 -1.62 1.40 -0.30
N ILE A 73 -1.66 0.86 0.93
CA ILE A 73 -1.76 1.64 2.16
C ILE A 73 -0.43 1.60 2.92
N LEU A 74 0.11 2.78 3.26
CA LEU A 74 1.39 2.93 3.97
C LEU A 74 1.40 4.19 4.84
N PRO A 75 2.31 4.30 5.84
CA PRO A 75 2.63 5.58 6.45
C PRO A 75 3.23 6.55 5.43
N THR A 76 3.16 7.85 5.71
CA THR A 76 3.52 8.92 4.77
C THR A 76 4.93 8.75 4.18
N LEU A 77 5.93 8.49 5.02
CA LEU A 77 7.32 8.37 4.57
C LEU A 77 7.51 7.20 3.59
N GLN A 78 7.02 6.02 3.96
CA GLN A 78 7.11 4.80 3.14
C GLN A 78 6.27 4.93 1.86
N SER A 79 5.12 5.60 1.93
CA SER A 79 4.30 5.87 0.76
C SER A 79 5.02 6.76 -0.26
N ASN A 80 5.80 7.75 0.20
CA ASN A 80 6.58 8.61 -0.68
C ASN A 80 7.77 7.86 -1.31
N GLU A 81 8.46 7.03 -0.53
CA GLU A 81 9.53 6.15 -1.04
C GLU A 81 9.01 5.22 -2.14
N LEU A 82 7.89 4.54 -1.89
CA LEU A 82 7.26 3.66 -2.88
C LEU A 82 6.83 4.41 -4.13
N THR A 83 6.29 5.64 -3.97
CA THR A 83 5.88 6.47 -5.10
C THR A 83 7.06 6.79 -6.01
N SER A 84 8.20 7.18 -5.45
CA SER A 84 9.41 7.47 -6.24
C SER A 84 9.87 6.27 -7.07
N LEU A 85 9.71 5.04 -6.54
CA LEU A 85 10.04 3.81 -7.28
C LEU A 85 9.05 3.54 -8.43
N PHE A 86 7.76 3.76 -8.21
CA PHE A 86 6.76 3.66 -9.28
C PHE A 86 6.97 4.71 -10.37
N GLU A 87 7.29 5.96 -10.00
CA GLU A 87 7.56 7.04 -10.97
C GLU A 87 8.76 6.75 -11.86
N GLN A 88 9.81 6.11 -11.34
CA GLN A 88 10.94 5.62 -12.14
C GLN A 88 10.52 4.60 -13.22
N LYS A 89 9.38 3.94 -13.02
CA LYS A 89 8.76 3.01 -13.98
C LYS A 89 7.64 3.67 -14.81
N GLN A 90 7.53 4.99 -14.78
CA GLN A 90 6.49 5.78 -15.48
C GLN A 90 5.06 5.49 -15.00
N VAL A 91 4.92 4.89 -13.83
CA VAL A 91 3.64 4.66 -13.16
C VAL A 91 3.36 5.82 -12.22
N LYS A 92 2.16 6.39 -12.30
CA LYS A 92 1.81 7.61 -11.57
C LYS A 92 0.69 7.36 -10.56
N VAL A 93 0.63 8.23 -9.56
CA VAL A 93 -0.49 8.25 -8.61
C VAL A 93 -1.73 8.80 -9.31
N GLU A 94 -2.78 8.01 -9.36
CA GLU A 94 -4.09 8.42 -9.87
C GLU A 94 -4.98 8.97 -8.76
N THR A 95 -5.04 8.29 -7.60
CA THR A 95 -5.77 8.76 -6.43
C THR A 95 -4.91 8.67 -5.18
N GLN A 96 -5.15 9.60 -4.26
CA GLN A 96 -4.54 9.61 -2.92
C GLN A 96 -5.62 9.88 -1.88
N ILE A 97 -5.69 9.02 -0.85
CA ILE A 97 -6.55 9.21 0.32
C ILE A 97 -5.65 9.39 1.54
N ASN A 98 -5.71 10.54 2.14
CA ASN A 98 -5.00 10.84 3.38
C ASN A 98 -5.89 10.41 4.56
N ILE A 99 -5.38 9.57 5.44
CA ILE A 99 -6.11 9.08 6.63
C ILE A 99 -5.55 9.76 7.85
N TYR A 100 -6.43 10.39 8.60
CA TYR A 100 -6.17 11.08 9.85
C TYR A 100 -6.88 10.37 11.00
N SER A 101 -6.22 10.24 12.15
CA SER A 101 -6.91 9.76 13.36
C SER A 101 -7.95 10.78 13.87
N LYS A 102 -7.62 12.09 13.76
CA LYS A 102 -8.48 13.24 14.06
C LYS A 102 -8.10 14.43 13.18
N PRO A 103 -8.98 15.45 13.00
CA PRO A 103 -8.67 16.64 12.21
C PRO A 103 -7.41 17.41 12.66
N SER A 104 -7.18 17.49 13.97
CA SER A 104 -5.99 18.16 14.55
C SER A 104 -4.70 17.35 14.49
N LYS A 105 -4.73 16.10 14.01
CA LYS A 105 -3.56 15.22 13.95
C LYS A 105 -2.96 15.19 12.54
N PRO A 106 -1.66 14.86 12.41
CA PRO A 106 -1.03 14.68 11.11
C PRO A 106 -1.59 13.45 10.39
N ILE A 107 -1.32 13.36 9.09
CA ILE A 107 -1.62 12.16 8.28
C ILE A 107 -0.97 10.94 8.91
N GLU A 108 -1.77 9.93 9.22
CA GLU A 108 -1.31 8.68 9.83
C GLU A 108 -0.97 7.63 8.78
N ARG A 109 -1.81 7.54 7.76
CA ARG A 109 -1.65 6.62 6.62
C ARG A 109 -2.06 7.31 5.33
N ILE A 110 -1.52 6.82 4.23
CA ILE A 110 -1.92 7.22 2.89
C ILE A 110 -2.29 5.96 2.12
N ILE A 111 -3.45 5.99 1.48
CA ILE A 111 -3.82 5.02 0.44
C ILE A 111 -3.53 5.70 -0.89
N ARG A 112 -2.69 5.09 -1.73
CA ARG A 112 -2.44 5.52 -3.11
C ARG A 112 -2.83 4.44 -4.09
N THR A 113 -3.51 4.86 -5.15
CA THR A 113 -3.75 4.02 -6.32
C THR A 113 -2.84 4.49 -7.43
N TYR A 114 -2.03 3.56 -7.93
CA TYR A 114 -1.08 3.78 -9.01
C TYR A 114 -1.65 3.24 -10.32
N SER A 115 -1.36 3.91 -11.45
CA SER A 115 -1.79 3.53 -12.78
C SER A 115 -0.71 3.85 -13.82
N LEU A 116 -0.59 2.99 -14.83
CA LEU A 116 0.23 3.25 -16.03
C LEU A 116 -0.42 4.31 -16.92
N PHE A 117 -1.76 4.38 -16.92
CA PHE A 117 -2.55 5.36 -17.68
C PHE A 117 -3.39 6.21 -16.72
N PRO A 118 -2.79 7.09 -15.94
CA PRO A 118 -3.52 7.90 -14.96
C PRO A 118 -4.33 8.99 -15.66
N THR A 119 -5.36 9.45 -14.98
CA THR A 119 -6.03 10.70 -15.32
C THR A 119 -5.05 11.88 -15.26
N LYS A 120 -5.36 12.97 -15.95
CA LYS A 120 -4.43 14.13 -16.07
C LYS A 120 -4.01 14.73 -14.72
N GLN A 121 -4.83 14.56 -13.68
CA GLN A 121 -4.58 15.12 -12.34
C GLN A 121 -4.88 14.09 -11.26
N THR A 122 -3.96 13.96 -10.28
CA THR A 122 -4.16 13.13 -9.09
C THR A 122 -5.36 13.63 -8.28
N GLN A 123 -6.31 12.75 -7.98
CA GLN A 123 -7.43 13.06 -7.09
C GLN A 123 -7.01 12.85 -5.64
N ILE A 124 -7.16 13.88 -4.81
CA ILE A 124 -6.79 13.83 -3.39
C ILE A 124 -8.05 13.93 -2.53
N LYS A 125 -8.20 13.01 -1.56
CA LYS A 125 -9.28 13.00 -0.56
C LYS A 125 -8.69 12.89 0.84
N ASN A 126 -9.42 13.40 1.83
CA ASN A 126 -9.09 13.26 3.25
C ASN A 126 -10.17 12.43 3.94
N VAL A 127 -9.76 11.52 4.80
CA VAL A 127 -10.64 10.70 5.65
C VAL A 127 -10.22 10.89 7.10
N PHE A 128 -11.15 11.27 7.94
CA PHE A 128 -10.95 11.39 9.38
C PHE A 128 -11.64 10.21 10.08
N ILE A 129 -10.89 9.46 10.88
CA ILE A 129 -11.44 8.29 11.59
C ILE A 129 -12.35 8.77 12.72
N ARG A 130 -11.94 9.81 13.45
CA ARG A 130 -12.66 10.37 14.59
C ARG A 130 -12.82 11.87 14.46
N GLU A 131 -13.87 12.37 15.09
CA GLU A 131 -14.07 13.79 15.37
C GLU A 131 -13.13 14.26 16.49
N GLU A 132 -13.01 15.58 16.71
CA GLU A 132 -12.20 16.12 17.80
C GLU A 132 -12.64 15.64 19.19
N ASN A 133 -13.94 15.41 19.40
CA ASN A 133 -14.50 14.87 20.65
C ASN A 133 -14.16 13.38 20.89
N GLY A 134 -13.53 12.70 19.89
CA GLY A 134 -13.10 11.30 19.99
C GLY A 134 -14.13 10.28 19.49
N GLU A 135 -15.32 10.68 19.10
CA GLU A 135 -16.30 9.79 18.46
C GLU A 135 -15.86 9.43 17.01
N TYR A 136 -16.33 8.31 16.49
CA TYR A 136 -16.12 7.99 15.09
C TYR A 136 -16.86 8.98 14.21
N SER A 137 -16.18 9.50 13.20
CA SER A 137 -16.77 10.42 12.22
C SER A 137 -17.89 9.73 11.42
N SER A 138 -18.84 10.51 10.90
CA SER A 138 -19.85 9.98 9.98
C SER A 138 -19.23 9.35 8.76
N GLN A 139 -18.22 10.01 8.18
CA GLN A 139 -17.48 9.52 7.02
C GLN A 139 -16.88 8.13 7.26
N TYR A 140 -16.26 7.92 8.42
CA TYR A 140 -15.69 6.61 8.77
C TYR A 140 -16.77 5.55 8.99
N LYS A 141 -17.86 5.92 9.68
CA LYS A 141 -19.00 5.02 9.90
C LYS A 141 -19.61 4.56 8.58
N ASP A 142 -19.76 5.47 7.61
CA ASP A 142 -20.28 5.13 6.27
C ASP A 142 -19.37 4.16 5.52
N ILE A 143 -18.03 4.36 5.60
CA ILE A 143 -17.05 3.47 4.94
C ILE A 143 -17.09 2.05 5.51
N VAL A 144 -17.30 1.91 6.82
CA VAL A 144 -17.22 0.59 7.49
C VAL A 144 -18.60 -0.06 7.69
N SER A 145 -19.69 0.63 7.41
CA SER A 145 -21.05 0.13 7.62
C SER A 145 -21.32 -1.22 6.96
N ASP A 146 -20.79 -1.41 5.76
CA ASP A 146 -20.97 -2.65 4.98
C ASP A 146 -20.02 -3.78 5.40
N ILE A 147 -19.06 -3.50 6.29
CA ILE A 147 -18.03 -4.45 6.72
C ILE A 147 -18.28 -4.96 8.15
N LEU A 148 -18.89 -4.13 8.98
CA LEU A 148 -19.14 -4.38 10.41
C LEU A 148 -20.57 -4.89 10.68
N LEU A 149 -21.11 -5.73 9.82
CA LEU A 149 -22.37 -6.46 10.03
C LEU A 149 -22.18 -7.62 10.99
#